data_c4cc9c4006be250b44cda4f90a590725
#
_entry.id   c4cc9c4006be250b44cda4f90a590725
#
_cell.length_a   1.000
_cell.length_b   1.000
_cell.length_c   1.000
_cell.angle_alpha   90.00
_cell.angle_beta   90.00
_cell.angle_gamma   90.00
#
_symmetry.space_group_name_H-M   'P 1'
#
loop_
_entity.id
_entity.type
_entity.pdbx_description
1 polymer ?
#
loop_
_entity_poly.entity_id
_entity_poly.type
_entity_poly.pdbx_seq_one_letter_code
_entity_poly.pdbx_strand_id
1 'polypeptide(L)'
;LGNGNGTFQKPKAYAKQLVPLAVILEDMNADGKPDLVFATGKGDNLFMLYSKGDGSFSEPISFSGGGGPFALTAGNFNTDKLKDVAVANSRSSSFSLVTRNSNGTFHYPTRDYVVEGGTVLAITSGDYNHSGMNDIAVASNFKNTVEIYLQRRSFK
;
A
#
# COMPACT_ATOMS: atom_id res chain seq x y z
N LEU A 1 -10.87 5.48 18.16
CA LEU A 1 -11.23 6.79 17.61
C LEU A 1 -10.67 7.89 18.51
N GLY A 2 -10.33 9.05 17.90
CA GLY A 2 -9.92 10.24 18.64
C GLY A 2 -11.10 10.94 19.31
N ASN A 3 -10.87 11.55 20.46
CA ASN A 3 -11.87 12.33 21.19
C ASN A 3 -11.83 13.83 20.84
N GLY A 4 -10.94 14.27 19.92
CA GLY A 4 -10.77 15.67 19.51
C GLY A 4 -9.96 16.54 20.48
N ASN A 5 -9.53 16.03 21.61
CA ASN A 5 -8.74 16.71 22.65
C ASN A 5 -7.33 16.11 22.85
N GLY A 6 -6.84 15.33 21.89
CA GLY A 6 -5.55 14.64 21.96
C GLY A 6 -5.61 13.28 22.66
N THR A 7 -6.76 12.85 23.14
CA THR A 7 -6.96 11.51 23.72
C THR A 7 -7.70 10.58 22.76
N PHE A 8 -7.69 9.27 23.05
CA PHE A 8 -8.30 8.25 22.22
C PHE A 8 -9.29 7.41 23.02
N GLN A 9 -10.31 6.89 22.33
CA GLN A 9 -11.22 5.90 22.85
C GLN A 9 -10.50 4.57 23.08
N LYS A 10 -11.14 3.65 23.82
CA LYS A 10 -10.60 2.29 24.01
C LYS A 10 -10.34 1.63 22.65
N PRO A 11 -9.14 1.07 22.41
CA PRO A 11 -8.82 0.44 21.13
C PRO A 11 -9.69 -0.80 20.88
N LYS A 12 -10.09 -0.98 19.62
CA LYS A 12 -10.66 -2.23 19.10
C LYS A 12 -9.58 -2.97 18.32
N ALA A 13 -9.44 -4.26 18.51
CA ALA A 13 -8.49 -5.10 17.79
C ALA A 13 -9.18 -5.80 16.63
N TYR A 14 -8.58 -5.66 15.43
CA TYR A 14 -8.98 -6.34 14.20
C TYR A 14 -7.85 -7.27 13.73
N ALA A 15 -8.15 -8.18 12.78
CA ALA A 15 -7.17 -9.02 12.11
C ALA A 15 -6.26 -9.79 13.09
N LYS A 16 -6.80 -10.27 14.20
CA LYS A 16 -6.07 -11.09 15.18
C LYS A 16 -5.49 -12.31 14.47
N GLN A 17 -4.23 -12.67 14.76
CA GLN A 17 -3.47 -13.80 14.19
C GLN A 17 -2.79 -13.51 12.82
N LEU A 18 -3.01 -12.37 12.18
CA LEU A 18 -2.40 -12.05 10.88
C LEU A 18 -1.02 -11.39 10.97
N VAL A 19 -0.51 -11.11 12.17
CA VAL A 19 0.84 -10.53 12.40
C VAL A 19 1.12 -9.31 11.52
N PRO A 20 0.34 -8.22 11.61
CA PRO A 20 0.53 -7.05 10.78
C PRO A 20 1.87 -6.35 11.07
N LEU A 21 2.57 -5.91 10.00
CA LEU A 21 3.85 -5.18 10.07
C LEU A 21 3.68 -3.69 9.75
N ALA A 22 2.89 -3.39 8.74
CA ALA A 22 2.65 -2.02 8.27
C ALA A 22 1.19 -1.87 7.88
N VAL A 23 0.64 -0.68 8.08
CA VAL A 23 -0.76 -0.37 7.78
C VAL A 23 -0.86 1.02 7.17
N ILE A 24 -1.75 1.16 6.20
CA ILE A 24 -2.18 2.44 5.64
C ILE A 24 -3.70 2.59 5.73
N LEU A 25 -4.14 3.84 5.70
CA LEU A 25 -5.53 4.24 5.59
C LEU A 25 -5.71 4.96 4.26
N GLU A 26 -6.61 4.46 3.41
CA GLU A 26 -6.95 5.08 2.12
C GLU A 26 -8.36 4.65 1.72
N ASP A 27 -9.11 5.53 1.08
CA ASP A 27 -10.41 5.19 0.50
C ASP A 27 -10.20 4.34 -0.77
N MET A 28 -10.16 3.03 -0.58
CA MET A 28 -9.83 2.08 -1.65
C MET A 28 -11.01 1.83 -2.59
N ASN A 29 -12.24 2.04 -2.15
CA ASN A 29 -13.45 1.74 -2.93
C ASN A 29 -14.19 2.99 -3.43
N ALA A 30 -13.68 4.20 -3.14
CA ALA A 30 -14.25 5.50 -3.48
C ALA A 30 -15.66 5.73 -2.86
N ASP A 31 -15.88 5.22 -1.63
CA ASP A 31 -17.12 5.44 -0.87
C ASP A 31 -17.02 6.62 0.13
N GLY A 32 -15.89 7.32 0.15
CA GLY A 32 -15.60 8.45 1.02
C GLY A 32 -15.17 8.07 2.43
N LYS A 33 -14.92 6.77 2.71
CA LYS A 33 -14.49 6.29 4.02
C LYS A 33 -13.11 5.66 3.92
N PRO A 34 -12.17 5.97 4.82
CA PRO A 34 -10.84 5.37 4.78
C PRO A 34 -10.89 3.89 5.18
N ASP A 35 -10.42 3.03 4.27
CA ASP A 35 -10.24 1.59 4.47
C ASP A 35 -8.86 1.30 5.06
N LEU A 36 -8.68 0.12 5.65
CA LEU A 36 -7.39 -0.36 6.14
C LEU A 36 -6.77 -1.31 5.11
N VAL A 37 -5.52 -1.05 4.71
CA VAL A 37 -4.69 -2.02 3.98
C VAL A 37 -3.44 -2.28 4.80
N PHE A 38 -3.06 -3.54 4.99
CA PHE A 38 -1.88 -3.88 5.77
C PHE A 38 -1.09 -5.05 5.20
N ALA A 39 0.23 -4.99 5.42
CA ALA A 39 1.17 -6.06 5.14
C ALA A 39 1.31 -6.97 6.37
N THR A 40 1.67 -8.23 6.14
CA THR A 40 1.87 -9.21 7.21
C THR A 40 3.28 -9.79 7.19
N GLY A 41 3.81 -10.13 8.36
CA GLY A 41 5.12 -10.78 8.50
C GLY A 41 5.13 -12.26 8.10
N LYS A 42 3.98 -12.82 7.74
CA LYS A 42 3.84 -14.22 7.32
C LYS A 42 3.27 -14.28 5.91
N GLY A 43 4.03 -14.90 4.99
CA GLY A 43 3.61 -15.09 3.60
C GLY A 43 3.77 -13.82 2.75
N ASP A 44 3.13 -13.81 1.60
CA ASP A 44 3.26 -12.82 0.54
C ASP A 44 1.96 -12.03 0.29
N ASN A 45 1.03 -12.12 1.24
CA ASN A 45 -0.27 -11.49 1.13
C ASN A 45 -0.34 -10.15 1.85
N LEU A 46 -1.12 -9.27 1.25
CA LEU A 46 -1.72 -8.10 1.87
C LEU A 46 -3.15 -8.43 2.31
N PHE A 47 -3.66 -7.62 3.20
CA PHE A 47 -5.04 -7.72 3.66
C PHE A 47 -5.69 -6.35 3.63
N MET A 48 -6.97 -6.31 3.34
CA MET A 48 -7.79 -5.11 3.34
C MET A 48 -9.07 -5.33 4.16
N LEU A 49 -9.47 -4.29 4.89
CA LEU A 49 -10.73 -4.22 5.62
C LEU A 49 -11.46 -2.95 5.19
N TYR A 50 -12.68 -3.09 4.69
CA TYR A 50 -13.51 -1.94 4.36
C TYR A 50 -14.09 -1.28 5.59
N SER A 51 -14.03 0.04 5.63
CA SER A 51 -14.63 0.87 6.67
C SER A 51 -16.16 0.88 6.55
N LYS A 52 -16.86 0.77 7.70
CA LYS A 52 -18.30 0.95 7.77
C LYS A 52 -18.71 2.40 8.07
N GLY A 53 -17.73 3.28 8.36
CA GLY A 53 -17.95 4.69 8.64
C GLY A 53 -18.27 5.02 10.11
N ASP A 54 -18.47 4.02 10.94
CA ASP A 54 -18.76 4.14 12.38
C ASP A 54 -17.55 3.81 13.27
N GLY A 55 -16.36 3.68 12.64
CA GLY A 55 -15.12 3.23 13.27
C GLY A 55 -15.03 1.71 13.42
N SER A 56 -15.91 0.97 12.74
CA SER A 56 -15.79 -0.48 12.58
C SER A 56 -15.43 -0.84 11.13
N PHE A 57 -14.95 -2.06 10.95
CA PHE A 57 -14.45 -2.57 9.67
C PHE A 57 -15.06 -3.92 9.32
N SER A 58 -14.97 -4.30 8.04
CA SER A 58 -15.33 -5.62 7.54
C SER A 58 -14.36 -6.71 8.03
N GLU A 59 -14.67 -7.97 7.70
CA GLU A 59 -13.68 -9.05 7.76
C GLU A 59 -12.56 -8.80 6.74
N PRO A 60 -11.33 -9.30 7.02
CA PRO A 60 -10.18 -9.13 6.13
C PRO A 60 -10.36 -9.85 4.79
N ILE A 61 -10.02 -9.17 3.71
CA ILE A 61 -9.91 -9.75 2.36
C ILE A 61 -8.43 -9.84 2.02
N SER A 62 -7.94 -11.01 1.61
CA SER A 62 -6.54 -11.22 1.24
C SER A 62 -6.32 -11.08 -0.26
N PHE A 63 -5.15 -10.54 -0.63
CA PHE A 63 -4.66 -10.44 -2.00
C PHE A 63 -3.13 -10.50 -2.03
N SER A 64 -2.53 -10.80 -3.20
CA SER A 64 -1.08 -10.91 -3.31
C SER A 64 -0.39 -9.56 -3.18
N GLY A 65 0.71 -9.51 -2.43
CA GLY A 65 1.52 -8.30 -2.19
C GLY A 65 2.94 -8.35 -2.74
N GLY A 66 3.38 -9.50 -3.27
CA GLY A 66 4.78 -9.70 -3.71
C GLY A 66 5.63 -10.43 -2.67
N GLY A 67 6.93 -10.51 -2.90
CA GLY A 67 7.87 -11.34 -2.12
C GLY A 67 8.29 -10.74 -0.77
N GLY A 68 7.53 -10.98 0.28
CA GLY A 68 7.81 -10.49 1.65
C GLY A 68 7.43 -9.03 1.85
N PRO A 69 6.15 -8.69 1.77
CA PRO A 69 5.67 -7.34 1.94
C PRO A 69 6.03 -6.80 3.33
N PHE A 70 6.65 -5.63 3.38
CA PHE A 70 7.18 -5.03 4.60
C PHE A 70 6.62 -3.65 4.89
N ALA A 71 6.58 -2.77 3.88
CA ALA A 71 6.00 -1.44 3.95
C ALA A 71 5.11 -1.20 2.72
N LEU A 72 4.14 -0.31 2.83
CA LEU A 72 3.19 -0.06 1.74
C LEU A 72 2.76 1.40 1.70
N THR A 73 2.33 1.83 0.52
CA THR A 73 1.71 3.12 0.28
C THR A 73 0.59 2.97 -0.75
N ALA A 74 -0.40 3.84 -0.72
CA ALA A 74 -1.45 3.87 -1.74
C ALA A 74 -1.26 5.08 -2.66
N GLY A 75 -1.74 4.94 -3.90
CA GLY A 75 -1.67 6.02 -4.88
C GLY A 75 -2.40 5.64 -6.17
N ASN A 76 -2.42 6.58 -7.12
CA ASN A 76 -2.87 6.32 -8.47
C ASN A 76 -1.64 5.99 -9.32
N PHE A 77 -1.38 4.71 -9.54
CA PHE A 77 -0.20 4.23 -10.27
C PHE A 77 -0.51 3.81 -11.72
N ASN A 78 -1.70 4.10 -12.20
CA ASN A 78 -2.13 3.90 -13.57
C ASN A 78 -3.08 5.05 -14.01
N THR A 79 -3.82 4.90 -15.10
CA THR A 79 -4.70 5.96 -15.64
C THR A 79 -6.18 5.78 -15.29
N ASP A 80 -6.54 4.81 -14.45
CA ASP A 80 -7.94 4.46 -14.17
C ASP A 80 -8.57 5.24 -13.00
N LYS A 81 -7.77 6.06 -12.30
CA LYS A 81 -8.15 6.87 -11.13
C LYS A 81 -8.57 6.07 -9.88
N LEU A 82 -8.42 4.75 -9.90
CA LEU A 82 -8.60 3.92 -8.73
C LEU A 82 -7.36 4.02 -7.84
N LYS A 83 -7.54 3.75 -6.56
CA LYS A 83 -6.40 3.65 -5.65
C LYS A 83 -5.78 2.27 -5.75
N ASP A 84 -4.49 2.24 -6.06
CA ASP A 84 -3.63 1.09 -6.11
C ASP A 84 -2.75 1.02 -4.87
N VAL A 85 -2.03 -0.08 -4.68
CA VAL A 85 -1.08 -0.25 -3.59
C VAL A 85 0.32 -0.48 -4.16
N ALA A 86 1.31 0.27 -3.65
CA ALA A 86 2.72 -0.03 -3.86
C ALA A 86 3.31 -0.63 -2.59
N VAL A 87 4.09 -1.70 -2.74
CA VAL A 87 4.56 -2.55 -1.65
C VAL A 87 6.05 -2.72 -1.71
N ALA A 88 6.76 -2.36 -0.64
CA ALA A 88 8.16 -2.67 -0.47
C ALA A 88 8.33 -4.13 -0.06
N ASN A 89 9.11 -4.89 -0.82
CA ASN A 89 9.34 -6.31 -0.62
C ASN A 89 10.74 -6.56 -0.05
N SER A 90 10.81 -6.82 1.24
CA SER A 90 12.09 -6.95 1.94
C SER A 90 12.91 -8.19 1.56
N ARG A 91 12.25 -9.27 1.07
CA ARG A 91 12.92 -10.51 0.68
C ARG A 91 13.40 -10.55 -0.76
N SER A 92 12.88 -9.69 -1.64
CA SER A 92 13.18 -9.71 -3.08
C SER A 92 13.92 -8.46 -3.57
N SER A 93 14.29 -7.54 -2.68
CA SER A 93 14.93 -6.28 -3.06
C SER A 93 14.18 -5.56 -4.18
N SER A 94 12.85 -5.51 -4.06
CA SER A 94 11.96 -4.93 -5.06
C SER A 94 10.82 -4.16 -4.41
N PHE A 95 10.09 -3.41 -5.20
CA PHE A 95 8.74 -3.04 -4.84
C PHE A 95 7.75 -3.58 -5.88
N SER A 96 6.53 -3.89 -5.45
CA SER A 96 5.45 -4.36 -6.31
C SER A 96 4.39 -3.29 -6.46
N LEU A 97 3.85 -3.15 -7.67
CA LEU A 97 2.59 -2.45 -7.91
C LEU A 97 1.44 -3.46 -7.97
N VAL A 98 0.49 -3.28 -7.10
CA VAL A 98 -0.72 -4.06 -6.98
C VAL A 98 -1.88 -3.19 -7.41
N THR A 99 -2.23 -3.26 -8.69
CA THR A 99 -3.26 -2.40 -9.27
C THR A 99 -4.66 -2.95 -9.05
N ARG A 100 -5.60 -2.04 -8.76
CA ARG A 100 -6.98 -2.38 -8.48
C ARG A 100 -7.82 -2.39 -9.75
N ASN A 101 -8.71 -3.37 -9.86
CA ASN A 101 -9.73 -3.45 -10.91
C ASN A 101 -11.01 -2.71 -10.51
N SER A 102 -11.79 -2.28 -11.49
CA SER A 102 -13.08 -1.61 -11.27
C SER A 102 -14.11 -2.49 -10.54
N ASN A 103 -13.95 -3.81 -10.57
CA ASN A 103 -14.82 -4.75 -9.84
C ASN A 103 -14.38 -4.96 -8.38
N GLY A 104 -13.35 -4.23 -7.90
CA GLY A 104 -12.87 -4.31 -6.53
C GLY A 104 -11.80 -5.37 -6.26
N THR A 105 -11.45 -6.20 -7.25
CA THR A 105 -10.33 -7.15 -7.14
C THR A 105 -9.01 -6.46 -7.46
N PHE A 106 -7.89 -7.16 -7.24
CA PHE A 106 -6.57 -6.71 -7.60
C PHE A 106 -5.98 -7.54 -8.73
N HIS A 107 -5.15 -6.92 -9.56
CA HIS A 107 -4.42 -7.61 -10.62
C HIS A 107 -3.41 -8.60 -10.05
N TYR A 108 -3.35 -9.79 -10.67
CA TYR A 108 -2.36 -10.81 -10.40
C TYR A 108 -1.84 -11.39 -11.72
N PRO A 109 -0.54 -11.63 -11.90
CA PRO A 109 0.54 -11.32 -10.95
C PRO A 109 0.77 -9.82 -10.76
N THR A 110 1.39 -9.46 -9.63
CA THR A 110 1.86 -8.09 -9.36
C THR A 110 2.97 -7.71 -10.34
N ARG A 111 3.11 -6.41 -10.57
CA ARG A 111 4.26 -5.90 -11.34
C ARG A 111 5.38 -5.52 -10.38
N ASP A 112 6.49 -6.25 -10.46
CA ASP A 112 7.63 -6.04 -9.59
C ASP A 112 8.72 -5.19 -10.26
N TYR A 113 9.32 -4.29 -9.47
CA TYR A 113 10.42 -3.43 -9.87
C TYR A 113 11.61 -3.69 -8.96
N VAL A 114 12.71 -4.15 -9.55
CA VAL A 114 13.95 -4.36 -8.82
C VAL A 114 14.53 -3.02 -8.36
N VAL A 115 14.93 -2.95 -7.10
CA VAL A 115 15.57 -1.79 -6.50
C VAL A 115 17.07 -2.06 -6.41
N GLU A 116 17.87 -1.24 -7.10
CA GLU A 116 19.32 -1.43 -7.16
C GLU A 116 20.01 -1.25 -5.80
N GLY A 117 19.41 -0.46 -4.93
CA GLY A 117 19.86 -0.26 -3.56
C GLY A 117 19.75 -1.47 -2.64
N GLY A 118 19.18 -2.60 -3.09
CA GLY A 118 18.97 -3.81 -2.29
C GLY A 118 17.71 -3.76 -1.44
N THR A 119 17.77 -4.32 -0.21
CA THR A 119 16.58 -4.45 0.64
C THR A 119 15.84 -3.14 0.86
N VAL A 120 14.55 -3.12 0.48
CA VAL A 120 13.67 -1.96 0.61
C VAL A 120 13.02 -1.96 1.99
N LEU A 121 13.21 -0.88 2.73
CA LEU A 121 12.71 -0.74 4.11
C LEU A 121 11.53 0.23 4.23
N ALA A 122 11.44 1.19 3.34
CA ALA A 122 10.35 2.15 3.33
C ALA A 122 9.96 2.50 1.90
N ILE A 123 8.68 2.82 1.72
CA ILE A 123 8.11 3.25 0.46
C ILE A 123 7.11 4.36 0.72
N THR A 124 7.10 5.36 -0.15
CA THR A 124 6.08 6.42 -0.13
C THR A 124 5.75 6.84 -1.55
N SER A 125 4.62 7.50 -1.73
CA SER A 125 4.16 7.96 -3.03
C SER A 125 3.77 9.43 -3.01
N GLY A 126 3.93 10.08 -4.16
CA GLY A 126 3.53 11.47 -4.38
C GLY A 126 3.70 11.82 -5.85
N ASP A 127 3.01 12.82 -6.32
CA ASP A 127 3.20 13.34 -7.69
C ASP A 127 4.35 14.35 -7.70
N TYR A 128 5.60 13.86 -7.77
CA TYR A 128 6.80 14.70 -7.69
C TYR A 128 7.07 15.49 -8.98
N ASN A 129 6.53 15.02 -10.11
CA ASN A 129 6.76 15.60 -11.43
C ASN A 129 5.53 16.31 -12.00
N HIS A 130 4.45 16.44 -11.20
CA HIS A 130 3.17 17.07 -11.57
C HIS A 130 2.52 16.46 -12.83
N SER A 131 2.68 15.14 -13.02
CA SER A 131 2.09 14.39 -14.13
C SER A 131 0.61 14.06 -13.94
N GLY A 132 0.10 14.19 -12.72
CA GLY A 132 -1.23 13.76 -12.29
C GLY A 132 -1.30 12.27 -11.92
N MET A 133 -0.14 11.58 -11.87
CA MET A 133 0.01 10.20 -11.40
C MET A 133 0.99 10.16 -10.24
N ASN A 134 0.85 9.19 -9.35
CA ASN A 134 1.79 9.05 -8.25
C ASN A 134 3.10 8.41 -8.72
N ASP A 135 4.20 9.04 -8.35
CA ASP A 135 5.55 8.51 -8.39
C ASP A 135 5.84 7.75 -7.10
N ILE A 136 6.95 7.04 -7.04
CA ILE A 136 7.36 6.25 -5.89
C ILE A 136 8.75 6.66 -5.44
N ALA A 137 8.92 6.82 -4.13
CA ALA A 137 10.22 6.91 -3.50
C ALA A 137 10.41 5.70 -2.56
N VAL A 138 11.56 5.03 -2.66
CA VAL A 138 11.94 3.90 -1.81
C VAL A 138 13.23 4.20 -1.07
N ALA A 139 13.32 3.78 0.19
CA ALA A 139 14.55 3.81 0.96
C ALA A 139 15.14 2.40 1.08
N SER A 140 16.41 2.29 0.75
CA SER A 140 17.17 1.05 0.75
C SER A 140 18.37 1.15 1.69
N ASN A 141 18.60 0.11 2.48
CA ASN A 141 19.67 0.12 3.48
C ASN A 141 21.01 -0.42 2.98
N PHE A 142 21.05 -1.20 1.91
CA PHE A 142 22.28 -1.83 1.43
C PHE A 142 23.24 -0.81 0.79
N LYS A 143 22.73 0.08 -0.04
CA LYS A 143 23.51 1.18 -0.64
C LYS A 143 23.32 2.53 0.07
N ASN A 144 22.53 2.58 1.16
CA ASN A 144 22.17 3.83 1.86
C ASN A 144 21.59 4.89 0.92
N THR A 145 20.64 4.49 0.06
CA THR A 145 20.03 5.34 -0.97
C THR A 145 18.54 5.56 -0.74
N VAL A 146 18.07 6.70 -1.26
CA VAL A 146 16.65 6.90 -1.61
C VAL A 146 16.57 6.94 -3.13
N GLU A 147 15.80 6.03 -3.71
CA GLU A 147 15.57 5.95 -5.14
C GLU A 147 14.17 6.46 -5.48
N ILE A 148 14.06 7.29 -6.54
CA ILE A 148 12.79 7.86 -6.97
C ILE A 148 12.45 7.33 -8.37
N TYR A 149 11.28 6.72 -8.48
CA TYR A 149 10.74 6.15 -9.70
C TYR A 149 9.62 7.07 -10.20
N LEU A 150 9.94 7.85 -11.24
CA LEU A 150 8.98 8.78 -11.85
C LEU A 150 8.10 8.07 -12.86
N GLN A 151 6.79 8.19 -12.67
CA GLN A 151 5.83 7.71 -13.64
C GLN A 151 5.68 8.73 -14.79
N ARG A 152 5.69 8.23 -16.03
CA ARG A 152 5.49 9.06 -17.23
C ARG A 152 4.20 8.66 -17.91
N ARG A 153 3.40 9.64 -18.33
CA ARG A 153 2.29 9.36 -19.23
C ARG A 153 2.86 8.79 -20.52
N SER A 154 2.40 7.60 -20.89
CA SER A 154 2.63 7.12 -22.25
C SER A 154 1.79 7.99 -23.19
N PHE A 155 2.41 8.86 -23.93
CA PHE A 155 1.75 9.48 -25.08
C PHE A 155 1.50 8.35 -26.09
N LYS A 156 0.23 8.07 -26.37
CA LYS A 156 -0.17 7.24 -27.51
C LYS A 156 -0.09 8.08 -28.78
#